data_f37616293ac64ed9ceee080fe9481d4d
#
_entry.id   f37616293ac64ed9ceee080fe9481d4d
#
_cell.length_a   1.000
_cell.length_b   1.000
_cell.length_c   1.000
_cell.angle_alpha   90.00
_cell.angle_beta   90.00
_cell.angle_gamma   90.00
#
_symmetry.space_group_name_H-M   'P 1'
#
loop_
_entity.id
_entity.type
_entity.pdbx_description
1 polymer ?
#
loop_
_entity_poly.entity_id
_entity_poly.type
_entity_poly.pdbx_seq_one_letter_code
_entity_poly.pdbx_strand_id
1 'polypeptide(L)'
;MKKSILYILGLLTVFNVFSQQYVYGDIQSRYKLEKNIFQQDNKHTLSKPYLIDNNITNNYQKGIWSYAAIKDSSKIIILPFFSLQESPKVFPSTRQLNYSTGFQFNFLRPNFFSQIRIGYQQGSVDDTRFSYKRPYAPSLGYIDDTNSLSFSKPIIQGVISYKINNYITISAGNEKNTFGDGYRSLWLSDFAPVYPFLKLESTFWKVKYVNLWSLHDDQSPQGFSNLKWASSHLLSYNVTKWMNLSLFESVVWQDKDTLVNRGPDINYFNPFVFFRPVEYGIGSADNSLLGAGLKFTIDKQYLIYSSFILDEFLFSEIKNRTGWWGNKYGIQFGIKTFDLFKLDGLYSILEFNSVRPFTYSHLSSKQNYGHKNHSLAHPLESNFEEFLVLIGYQKNNLDFSVQYHFQKYGIDSANRNFGGNMFESYVDRTGDYYQQIGQGNLINQHLLIVQLSYMVSALTNTKVFVRLNSLNSKDLNELTKA
;
A
#
# COMPACT_ATOMS: atom_id res chain seq x y z
N MET A 1 -10.91 26.29 -32.99
CA MET A 1 -12.28 25.90 -32.61
C MET A 1 -12.18 24.80 -31.60
N LYS A 2 -12.45 25.10 -30.34
CA LYS A 2 -12.38 24.17 -29.22
C LYS A 2 -13.52 23.14 -29.34
N LYS A 3 -13.20 21.89 -29.55
CA LYS A 3 -14.16 20.80 -29.35
C LYS A 3 -14.06 20.34 -27.91
N SER A 4 -14.95 20.85 -27.07
CA SER A 4 -15.26 20.28 -25.77
C SER A 4 -15.97 18.95 -26.01
N ILE A 5 -15.31 17.85 -25.77
CA ILE A 5 -15.93 16.54 -25.84
C ILE A 5 -16.46 16.22 -24.44
N LEU A 6 -17.77 16.37 -24.34
CA LEU A 6 -18.56 15.90 -23.20
C LEU A 6 -18.68 14.37 -23.32
N TYR A 7 -18.00 13.64 -22.46
CA TYR A 7 -18.12 12.18 -22.42
C TYR A 7 -19.30 11.76 -21.55
N ILE A 8 -20.21 11.09 -22.19
CA ILE A 8 -21.47 10.55 -21.65
C ILE A 8 -21.17 9.33 -20.77
N LEU A 9 -21.79 9.34 -19.59
CA LEU A 9 -21.82 8.32 -18.57
C LEU A 9 -21.97 6.90 -19.11
N GLY A 10 -20.93 6.08 -18.92
CA GLY A 10 -21.12 4.63 -18.85
C GLY A 10 -21.41 4.23 -17.40
N LEU A 11 -22.57 3.68 -17.15
CA LEU A 11 -22.91 3.10 -15.85
C LEU A 11 -21.99 1.90 -15.58
N LEU A 12 -21.06 2.08 -14.64
CA LEU A 12 -20.23 1.00 -14.10
C LEU A 12 -20.94 0.45 -12.85
N THR A 13 -21.57 -0.69 -12.99
CA THR A 13 -22.06 -1.43 -11.82
C THR A 13 -21.02 -2.46 -11.40
N VAL A 14 -20.46 -2.29 -10.22
CA VAL A 14 -19.53 -3.24 -9.62
C VAL A 14 -20.16 -3.85 -8.40
N PHE A 15 -20.32 -5.16 -8.42
CA PHE A 15 -20.78 -5.92 -7.27
C PHE A 15 -19.55 -6.48 -6.55
N ASN A 16 -19.21 -5.93 -5.38
CA ASN A 16 -18.19 -6.47 -4.50
C ASN A 16 -18.86 -7.07 -3.27
N VAL A 17 -18.69 -8.37 -3.09
CA VAL A 17 -19.15 -9.07 -1.89
C VAL A 17 -17.91 -9.33 -1.02
N PHE A 18 -17.71 -8.54 0.03
CA PHE A 18 -16.59 -8.69 0.97
C PHE A 18 -17.11 -8.87 2.39
N SER A 19 -16.47 -9.75 3.12
CA SER A 19 -16.76 -9.99 4.54
C SER A 19 -15.93 -9.07 5.45
N GLN A 20 -16.54 -8.75 6.59
CA GLN A 20 -16.04 -7.78 7.55
C GLN A 20 -15.12 -8.41 8.59
N GLN A 21 -13.86 -8.60 8.41
CA GLN A 21 -13.00 -8.76 9.59
C GLN A 21 -11.53 -8.43 9.35
N TYR A 22 -11.15 -8.37 8.10
CA TYR A 22 -9.84 -7.95 7.70
C TYR A 22 -10.01 -6.77 6.78
N VAL A 23 -9.81 -5.55 7.28
CA VAL A 23 -10.15 -4.37 6.50
C VAL A 23 -8.95 -3.98 5.64
N TYR A 24 -8.67 -4.78 4.62
CA TYR A 24 -8.18 -4.27 3.36
C TYR A 24 -9.39 -3.92 2.50
N GLY A 25 -9.96 -2.80 2.78
CA GLY A 25 -11.01 -2.20 1.97
C GLY A 25 -10.51 -0.92 1.35
N ASP A 26 -11.27 -0.44 0.39
CA ASP A 26 -11.17 0.95 -0.02
C ASP A 26 -11.25 1.88 1.22
N ILE A 27 -10.83 3.10 1.08
CA ILE A 27 -10.80 4.06 2.17
C ILE A 27 -12.18 4.27 2.81
N GLN A 28 -13.25 4.08 2.05
CA GLN A 28 -14.63 4.19 2.49
C GLN A 28 -14.96 3.13 3.53
N SER A 29 -14.54 1.89 3.30
CA SER A 29 -14.71 0.79 4.27
C SER A 29 -13.86 1.00 5.52
N ARG A 30 -12.67 1.59 5.37
CA ARG A 30 -11.76 1.86 6.47
C ARG A 30 -12.17 3.04 7.33
N TYR A 31 -12.87 4.03 6.77
CA TYR A 31 -13.21 5.28 7.46
C TYR A 31 -13.89 5.03 8.82
N LYS A 32 -14.97 4.25 8.86
CA LYS A 32 -15.70 3.95 10.10
C LYS A 32 -14.82 3.25 11.14
N LEU A 33 -14.00 2.32 10.66
CA LEU A 33 -13.11 1.58 11.53
C LEU A 33 -11.98 2.47 12.05
N GLU A 34 -11.34 3.24 11.17
CA GLU A 34 -10.29 4.18 11.57
C GLU A 34 -10.85 5.23 12.53
N LYS A 35 -12.05 5.79 12.27
CA LYS A 35 -12.75 6.70 13.18
C LYS A 35 -12.92 6.07 14.58
N ASN A 36 -13.45 4.84 14.64
CA ASN A 36 -13.68 4.15 15.91
C ASN A 36 -12.39 3.86 16.69
N ILE A 37 -11.34 3.43 15.99
CA ILE A 37 -10.03 3.19 16.61
C ILE A 37 -9.42 4.50 17.07
N PHE A 38 -9.49 5.52 16.25
CA PHE A 38 -8.92 6.84 16.49
C PHE A 38 -9.55 7.58 17.67
N GLN A 39 -10.85 7.36 17.91
CA GLN A 39 -11.56 7.91 19.07
C GLN A 39 -11.19 7.25 20.41
N GLN A 40 -10.49 6.11 20.39
CA GLN A 40 -10.03 5.43 21.60
C GLN A 40 -8.66 5.96 22.03
N ASP A 41 -8.49 6.20 23.33
CA ASP A 41 -7.20 6.63 23.88
C ASP A 41 -6.14 5.52 23.76
N ASN A 42 -4.89 5.92 23.52
CA ASN A 42 -3.72 5.04 23.50
C ASN A 42 -3.72 3.91 22.45
N LYS A 43 -4.51 4.02 21.37
CA LYS A 43 -4.47 3.04 20.28
C LYS A 43 -3.35 3.37 19.28
N HIS A 44 -2.73 2.31 18.80
CA HIS A 44 -1.70 2.38 17.77
C HIS A 44 -2.34 2.11 16.41
N THR A 45 -2.21 3.04 15.46
CA THR A 45 -2.86 3.00 14.14
C THR A 45 -1.91 2.70 12.99
N LEU A 46 -0.61 2.67 13.27
CA LEU A 46 0.43 2.57 12.24
C LEU A 46 0.52 1.22 11.56
N SER A 47 0.24 0.12 12.26
CA SER A 47 0.30 -1.24 11.70
C SER A 47 -1.09 -1.70 11.27
N LYS A 48 -1.23 -2.06 10.01
CA LYS A 48 -2.46 -2.59 9.40
C LYS A 48 -2.16 -3.94 8.73
N PRO A 49 -3.14 -4.82 8.59
CA PRO A 49 -4.54 -4.68 8.98
C PRO A 49 -4.76 -4.70 10.49
N TYR A 50 -5.82 -4.06 10.94
CA TYR A 50 -6.19 -4.09 12.35
C TYR A 50 -6.86 -5.41 12.69
N LEU A 51 -6.46 -6.03 13.78
CA LEU A 51 -7.19 -7.14 14.40
C LEU A 51 -8.30 -6.56 15.28
N ILE A 52 -9.54 -6.75 14.88
CA ILE A 52 -10.70 -6.23 15.61
C ILE A 52 -11.08 -7.22 16.71
N ASP A 53 -11.24 -6.72 17.93
CA ASP A 53 -11.70 -7.52 19.07
C ASP A 53 -13.13 -8.07 18.82
N ASN A 54 -13.37 -9.32 19.19
CA ASN A 54 -14.61 -10.06 18.91
C ASN A 54 -15.90 -9.42 19.44
N ASN A 55 -15.81 -8.42 20.32
CA ASN A 55 -16.96 -7.71 20.86
C ASN A 55 -17.73 -6.87 19.82
N ILE A 56 -17.09 -6.51 18.71
CA ILE A 56 -17.74 -5.75 17.61
C ILE A 56 -18.54 -6.69 16.70
N THR A 57 -18.32 -7.99 16.76
CA THR A 57 -18.89 -8.98 15.84
C THR A 57 -20.17 -9.66 16.32
N ASN A 58 -20.75 -9.22 17.46
CA ASN A 58 -21.92 -9.88 18.05
C ASN A 58 -23.22 -9.78 17.23
N ASN A 59 -23.26 -9.01 16.15
CA ASN A 59 -24.45 -8.79 15.32
C ASN A 59 -24.44 -9.54 13.98
N TYR A 60 -23.79 -10.68 13.89
CA TYR A 60 -23.89 -11.51 12.68
C TYR A 60 -25.28 -12.15 12.61
N GLN A 61 -26.16 -11.58 11.78
CA GLN A 61 -27.38 -12.24 11.35
C GLN A 61 -27.09 -13.14 10.13
N LYS A 62 -27.78 -14.28 10.02
CA LYS A 62 -27.69 -15.16 8.84
C LYS A 62 -28.10 -14.40 7.58
N GLY A 63 -27.17 -14.17 6.67
CA GLY A 63 -27.48 -13.68 5.32
C GLY A 63 -27.91 -14.83 4.40
N ILE A 64 -28.65 -14.52 3.35
CA ILE A 64 -29.17 -15.51 2.38
C ILE A 64 -28.05 -16.33 1.70
N TRP A 65 -26.82 -15.77 1.65
CA TRP A 65 -25.67 -16.36 0.97
C TRP A 65 -24.49 -16.66 1.92
N SER A 66 -24.68 -16.60 3.23
CA SER A 66 -23.66 -16.88 4.21
C SER A 66 -24.01 -18.08 5.07
N TYR A 67 -23.04 -18.96 5.31
CA TYR A 67 -23.14 -20.00 6.32
C TYR A 67 -22.41 -19.55 7.58
N ALA A 68 -23.09 -19.58 8.71
CA ALA A 68 -22.47 -19.30 10.01
C ALA A 68 -22.82 -20.41 11.00
N ALA A 69 -21.81 -21.04 11.57
CA ALA A 69 -21.94 -21.99 12.67
C ALA A 69 -21.28 -21.38 13.91
N ILE A 70 -22.02 -21.42 15.01
CA ILE A 70 -21.55 -20.93 16.32
C ILE A 70 -21.62 -22.10 17.29
N LYS A 71 -20.48 -22.48 17.86
CA LYS A 71 -20.40 -23.49 18.90
C LYS A 71 -19.27 -23.12 19.87
N ASP A 72 -19.54 -23.18 21.17
CA ASP A 72 -18.55 -23.01 22.24
C ASP A 72 -17.59 -21.82 22.05
N SER A 73 -18.10 -20.63 21.84
CA SER A 73 -17.34 -19.38 21.55
C SER A 73 -16.59 -19.40 20.21
N SER A 74 -16.76 -20.42 19.39
CA SER A 74 -16.18 -20.51 18.05
C SER A 74 -17.20 -20.10 17.00
N LYS A 75 -16.77 -19.33 16.01
CA LYS A 75 -17.59 -18.94 14.87
C LYS A 75 -16.90 -19.34 13.58
N ILE A 76 -17.62 -20.04 12.71
CA ILE A 76 -17.20 -20.34 11.34
C ILE A 76 -18.16 -19.58 10.42
N ILE A 77 -17.60 -18.79 9.52
CA ILE A 77 -18.39 -18.00 8.57
C ILE A 77 -17.83 -18.27 7.18
N ILE A 78 -18.67 -18.75 6.28
CA ILE A 78 -18.34 -18.98 4.88
C ILE A 78 -19.11 -17.97 4.04
N LEU A 79 -18.40 -17.22 3.22
CA LEU A 79 -18.96 -16.17 2.39
C LEU A 79 -18.50 -16.37 0.94
N PRO A 80 -19.41 -16.53 -0.01
CA PRO A 80 -19.05 -16.38 -1.40
C PRO A 80 -18.70 -14.92 -1.68
N PHE A 81 -17.73 -14.70 -2.54
CA PHE A 81 -17.46 -13.36 -3.08
C PHE A 81 -17.55 -13.36 -4.60
N PHE A 82 -18.05 -12.28 -5.12
CA PHE A 82 -18.10 -12.02 -6.55
C PHE A 82 -17.80 -10.53 -6.76
N SER A 83 -16.96 -10.21 -7.71
CA SER A 83 -16.71 -8.86 -8.17
C SER A 83 -16.78 -8.83 -9.69
N LEU A 84 -17.51 -7.88 -10.22
CA LEU A 84 -17.56 -7.61 -11.65
C LEU A 84 -17.31 -6.13 -11.82
N GLN A 85 -16.33 -5.80 -12.63
CA GLN A 85 -15.99 -4.43 -12.98
C GLN A 85 -15.93 -4.30 -14.49
N GLU A 86 -16.76 -3.45 -15.05
CA GLU A 86 -16.70 -3.04 -16.44
C GLU A 86 -16.15 -1.64 -16.52
N SER A 87 -15.14 -1.44 -17.34
CA SER A 87 -14.56 -0.13 -17.65
C SER A 87 -14.72 0.15 -19.14
N PRO A 88 -15.56 1.14 -19.53
CA PRO A 88 -15.66 1.55 -20.91
C PRO A 88 -14.31 2.15 -21.36
N LYS A 89 -13.81 1.75 -22.50
CA LYS A 89 -12.63 2.37 -23.10
C LYS A 89 -12.95 3.72 -23.70
N VAL A 90 -12.02 4.65 -23.50
CA VAL A 90 -12.12 5.98 -24.08
C VAL A 90 -11.36 6.07 -25.42
N PHE A 91 -10.36 5.19 -25.72
CA PHE A 91 -9.65 5.08 -27.02
C PHE A 91 -8.84 3.78 -27.17
N PRO A 92 -8.48 3.30 -28.38
CA PRO A 92 -9.42 2.63 -29.27
C PRO A 92 -9.61 1.17 -28.88
N SER A 93 -10.85 0.76 -28.88
CA SER A 93 -11.32 -0.64 -28.83
C SER A 93 -11.23 -1.42 -27.52
N THR A 94 -12.23 -2.18 -27.25
CA THR A 94 -12.52 -3.23 -26.27
C THR A 94 -12.86 -2.77 -24.85
N ARG A 95 -14.09 -3.08 -24.45
CA ARG A 95 -14.55 -3.04 -23.06
C ARG A 95 -13.62 -3.90 -22.21
N GLN A 96 -13.18 -3.38 -21.08
CA GLN A 96 -12.45 -4.16 -20.09
C GLN A 96 -13.44 -4.73 -19.10
N LEU A 97 -13.51 -6.04 -19.05
CA LEU A 97 -14.30 -6.75 -18.09
C LEU A 97 -13.38 -7.49 -17.12
N ASN A 98 -13.35 -7.05 -15.88
CA ASN A 98 -12.59 -7.69 -14.82
C ASN A 98 -13.57 -8.37 -13.87
N TYR A 99 -13.38 -9.65 -13.61
CA TYR A 99 -14.19 -10.35 -12.63
C TYR A 99 -13.33 -11.17 -11.67
N SER A 100 -13.83 -11.34 -10.47
CA SER A 100 -13.30 -12.28 -9.50
C SER A 100 -14.43 -13.00 -8.77
N THR A 101 -14.22 -14.25 -8.46
CA THR A 101 -15.19 -15.07 -7.74
C THR A 101 -14.50 -16.10 -6.86
N GLY A 102 -15.16 -16.50 -5.80
CA GLY A 102 -14.61 -17.49 -4.88
C GLY A 102 -15.33 -17.53 -3.55
N PHE A 103 -14.65 -18.08 -2.56
CA PHE A 103 -15.14 -18.20 -1.20
C PHE A 103 -14.13 -17.63 -0.21
N GLN A 104 -14.67 -17.02 0.83
CA GLN A 104 -13.93 -16.59 2.00
C GLN A 104 -14.40 -17.39 3.20
N PHE A 105 -13.44 -17.97 3.91
CA PHE A 105 -13.61 -18.74 5.12
C PHE A 105 -13.04 -17.94 6.29
N ASN A 106 -13.87 -17.63 7.28
CA ASN A 106 -13.43 -17.01 8.52
C ASN A 106 -13.66 -17.96 9.68
N PHE A 107 -12.63 -18.16 10.48
CA PHE A 107 -12.72 -18.90 11.72
C PHE A 107 -12.29 -18.02 12.87
N LEU A 108 -13.14 -17.90 13.89
CA LEU A 108 -12.97 -17.00 15.02
C LEU A 108 -13.10 -17.72 16.34
N ARG A 109 -12.15 -17.48 17.22
CA ARG A 109 -12.17 -17.81 18.64
C ARG A 109 -11.63 -16.62 19.44
N PRO A 110 -11.79 -16.58 20.79
CA PRO A 110 -11.28 -15.48 21.59
C PRO A 110 -9.80 -15.13 21.34
N ASN A 111 -8.95 -16.14 21.17
CA ASN A 111 -7.52 -15.96 20.97
C ASN A 111 -7.03 -16.37 19.56
N PHE A 112 -7.93 -16.76 18.66
CA PHE A 112 -7.56 -17.26 17.35
C PHE A 112 -8.45 -16.65 16.27
N PHE A 113 -7.83 -16.17 15.23
CA PHE A 113 -8.46 -15.68 14.02
C PHE A 113 -7.83 -16.32 12.79
N SER A 114 -8.64 -16.76 11.86
CA SER A 114 -8.18 -17.16 10.52
C SER A 114 -9.14 -16.65 9.48
N GLN A 115 -8.60 -16.11 8.41
CA GLN A 115 -9.31 -15.74 7.21
C GLN A 115 -8.57 -16.31 6.01
N ILE A 116 -9.29 -17.05 5.16
CA ILE A 116 -8.74 -17.63 3.94
C ILE A 116 -9.68 -17.28 2.79
N ARG A 117 -9.15 -16.77 1.69
CA ARG A 117 -9.85 -16.49 0.45
C ARG A 117 -9.27 -17.34 -0.65
N ILE A 118 -10.14 -18.13 -1.27
CA ILE A 118 -9.80 -18.99 -2.41
C ILE A 118 -10.75 -18.66 -3.54
N GLY A 119 -10.22 -18.39 -4.71
CA GLY A 119 -11.04 -18.03 -5.85
C GLY A 119 -10.20 -17.86 -7.12
N TYR A 120 -10.78 -17.17 -8.05
CA TYR A 120 -10.20 -16.92 -9.35
C TYR A 120 -10.51 -15.50 -9.80
N GLN A 121 -9.56 -14.88 -10.46
CA GLN A 121 -9.71 -13.57 -11.09
C GLN A 121 -9.22 -13.59 -12.52
N GLN A 122 -9.98 -12.92 -13.37
CA GLN A 122 -9.61 -12.75 -14.77
C GLN A 122 -9.97 -11.35 -15.22
N GLY A 123 -9.19 -10.83 -16.15
CA GLY A 123 -9.47 -9.53 -16.71
C GLY A 123 -8.40 -9.06 -17.67
N SER A 124 -8.50 -7.80 -18.02
CA SER A 124 -7.49 -7.09 -18.78
C SER A 124 -7.13 -5.78 -18.08
N VAL A 125 -5.93 -5.35 -18.31
CA VAL A 125 -5.42 -4.09 -17.80
C VAL A 125 -5.27 -3.13 -18.97
N ASP A 126 -5.46 -1.85 -18.79
CA ASP A 126 -5.39 -0.82 -19.84
C ASP A 126 -3.95 -0.56 -20.30
N ASP A 127 -3.72 -0.27 -21.59
CA ASP A 127 -2.41 0.03 -22.22
C ASP A 127 -1.64 1.18 -21.57
N THR A 128 -2.37 2.12 -21.02
CA THR A 128 -1.76 3.21 -20.27
C THR A 128 -0.99 2.74 -19.03
N ARG A 129 -1.00 1.43 -18.69
CA ARG A 129 -0.17 0.85 -17.65
C ARG A 129 1.30 0.77 -18.01
N PHE A 130 1.65 0.85 -19.30
CA PHE A 130 2.99 1.13 -19.76
C PHE A 130 3.39 2.59 -19.58
N SER A 131 2.46 3.51 -19.35
CA SER A 131 2.83 4.70 -18.65
C SER A 131 3.26 4.25 -17.26
N TYR A 132 4.49 4.12 -17.11
CA TYR A 132 5.41 3.54 -16.20
C TYR A 132 5.03 3.64 -14.70
N LYS A 133 4.23 4.59 -14.27
CA LYS A 133 3.82 4.77 -12.88
C LYS A 133 2.32 5.02 -12.77
N ARG A 134 1.60 4.02 -12.23
CA ARG A 134 0.16 4.13 -11.98
C ARG A 134 -0.17 3.94 -10.53
N PRO A 135 -0.15 5.02 -9.75
CA PRO A 135 -0.39 4.96 -8.31
C PRO A 135 -1.80 4.52 -7.93
N TYR A 136 -2.71 4.44 -8.88
CA TYR A 136 -4.11 4.05 -8.68
C TYR A 136 -4.46 2.69 -9.32
N ALA A 137 -3.54 2.10 -10.09
CA ALA A 137 -3.77 0.79 -10.68
C ALA A 137 -3.78 -0.30 -9.60
N PRO A 138 -4.68 -1.28 -9.68
CA PRO A 138 -4.63 -2.40 -8.76
C PRO A 138 -3.34 -3.19 -8.96
N SER A 139 -2.74 -3.61 -7.86
CA SER A 139 -1.56 -4.46 -7.87
C SER A 139 -1.96 -5.90 -8.18
N LEU A 140 -1.84 -6.30 -9.43
CA LEU A 140 -2.25 -7.61 -9.93
C LEU A 140 -1.11 -8.64 -9.97
N GLY A 141 0.12 -8.20 -9.70
CA GLY A 141 1.32 -8.98 -9.95
C GLY A 141 1.69 -9.01 -11.43
N TYR A 142 2.40 -10.05 -11.85
CA TYR A 142 2.81 -10.19 -13.25
C TYR A 142 1.62 -10.39 -14.18
N ILE A 143 1.70 -9.84 -15.38
CA ILE A 143 0.71 -10.00 -16.45
C ILE A 143 1.09 -11.25 -17.24
N ASP A 144 0.10 -12.09 -17.51
CA ASP A 144 0.33 -13.37 -18.16
C ASP A 144 0.63 -13.21 -19.67
N ASP A 145 -0.02 -12.23 -20.30
CA ASP A 145 0.19 -11.90 -21.72
C ASP A 145 0.39 -10.39 -21.90
N THR A 146 1.60 -10.02 -22.27
CA THR A 146 1.97 -8.63 -22.51
C THR A 146 1.35 -8.03 -23.78
N ASN A 147 0.93 -8.87 -24.73
CA ASN A 147 0.33 -8.40 -25.99
C ASN A 147 -1.16 -8.11 -25.83
N SER A 148 -1.92 -9.02 -25.20
CA SER A 148 -3.35 -8.84 -24.95
C SER A 148 -3.61 -8.09 -23.64
N LEU A 149 -2.56 -7.96 -22.80
CA LEU A 149 -2.63 -7.27 -21.52
C LEU A 149 -3.67 -7.91 -20.59
N SER A 150 -3.90 -9.18 -20.79
CA SER A 150 -4.84 -9.98 -20.01
C SER A 150 -4.14 -10.72 -18.85
N PHE A 151 -4.91 -11.00 -17.83
CA PHE A 151 -4.48 -11.83 -16.72
C PHE A 151 -5.57 -12.83 -16.33
N SER A 152 -5.14 -13.97 -15.83
CA SER A 152 -5.99 -15.09 -15.44
C SER A 152 -5.31 -15.81 -14.29
N LYS A 153 -5.74 -15.58 -13.03
CA LYS A 153 -4.98 -15.97 -11.84
C LYS A 153 -5.86 -16.52 -10.73
N PRO A 154 -5.39 -17.55 -10.01
CA PRO A 154 -6.02 -17.96 -8.76
C PRO A 154 -5.87 -16.86 -7.70
N ILE A 155 -6.86 -16.73 -6.85
CA ILE A 155 -6.81 -15.96 -5.60
C ILE A 155 -6.56 -16.97 -4.49
N ILE A 156 -5.38 -16.88 -3.88
CA ILE A 156 -5.02 -17.68 -2.70
C ILE A 156 -4.42 -16.69 -1.70
N GLN A 157 -5.26 -16.22 -0.79
CA GLN A 157 -4.92 -15.22 0.21
C GLN A 157 -5.38 -15.71 1.57
N GLY A 158 -4.69 -15.35 2.60
CA GLY A 158 -5.16 -15.64 3.93
C GLY A 158 -4.17 -15.31 5.02
N VAL A 159 -4.70 -15.24 6.22
CA VAL A 159 -3.95 -14.98 7.43
C VAL A 159 -4.48 -15.83 8.56
N ILE A 160 -3.57 -16.27 9.39
CA ILE A 160 -3.83 -16.90 10.67
C ILE A 160 -3.18 -16.03 11.73
N SER A 161 -3.94 -15.70 12.79
CA SER A 161 -3.47 -14.90 13.91
C SER A 161 -3.80 -15.58 15.21
N TYR A 162 -2.83 -15.65 16.11
CA TYR A 162 -2.98 -16.20 17.45
C TYR A 162 -2.52 -15.22 18.51
N LYS A 163 -3.42 -14.88 19.42
CA LYS A 163 -3.15 -14.02 20.57
C LYS A 163 -2.60 -14.90 21.70
N ILE A 164 -1.28 -14.89 21.86
CA ILE A 164 -0.58 -15.68 22.87
C ILE A 164 -1.02 -15.23 24.28
N ASN A 165 -1.09 -13.92 24.48
CA ASN A 165 -1.58 -13.28 25.69
C ASN A 165 -2.10 -11.87 25.36
N ASN A 166 -2.42 -11.06 26.36
CA ASN A 166 -2.94 -9.70 26.14
C ASN A 166 -1.93 -8.73 25.52
N TYR A 167 -0.66 -9.11 25.42
CA TYR A 167 0.41 -8.25 24.95
C TYR A 167 0.99 -8.71 23.60
N ILE A 168 0.91 -9.99 23.28
CA ILE A 168 1.63 -10.60 22.16
C ILE A 168 0.64 -11.30 21.24
N THR A 169 0.72 -10.96 19.96
CA THR A 169 0.00 -11.61 18.87
C THR A 169 0.98 -12.03 17.80
N ILE A 170 0.88 -13.27 17.33
CA ILE A 170 1.61 -13.79 16.19
C ILE A 170 0.66 -14.00 15.03
N SER A 171 1.07 -13.62 13.84
CA SER A 171 0.29 -13.79 12.61
C SER A 171 1.18 -14.32 11.49
N ALA A 172 0.65 -15.20 10.68
CA ALA A 172 1.33 -15.70 9.49
C ALA A 172 0.33 -15.85 8.35
N GLY A 173 0.79 -15.70 7.12
CA GLY A 173 -0.10 -15.85 5.98
C GLY A 173 0.51 -15.38 4.66
N ASN A 174 -0.37 -15.27 3.66
CA ASN A 174 -0.09 -14.68 2.37
C ASN A 174 -1.07 -13.52 2.17
N GLU A 175 -0.66 -12.31 2.59
CA GLU A 175 -1.52 -11.13 2.62
C GLU A 175 -0.66 -9.85 2.60
N LYS A 176 -1.31 -8.69 2.47
CA LYS A 176 -0.66 -7.39 2.52
C LYS A 176 -0.48 -6.92 3.96
N ASN A 177 0.57 -6.18 4.23
CA ASN A 177 0.77 -5.41 5.46
C ASN A 177 1.06 -3.95 5.10
N THR A 178 0.66 -3.04 5.97
CA THR A 178 0.88 -1.60 5.78
C THR A 178 1.40 -0.97 7.07
N PHE A 179 2.43 -0.17 6.96
CA PHE A 179 2.96 0.66 8.03
C PHE A 179 2.85 2.13 7.66
N GLY A 180 2.14 2.90 8.48
CA GLY A 180 1.90 4.33 8.28
C GLY A 180 0.46 4.74 8.52
N ASP A 181 0.22 6.01 8.83
CA ASP A 181 -1.11 6.58 9.05
C ASP A 181 -1.69 7.22 7.77
N GLY A 182 -0.87 7.40 6.73
CA GLY A 182 -1.24 8.05 5.47
C GLY A 182 -2.27 7.29 4.62
N TYR A 183 -2.73 7.97 3.59
CA TYR A 183 -3.40 7.35 2.44
C TYR A 183 -2.39 6.52 1.65
N ARG A 184 -1.23 7.10 1.40
CA ARG A 184 -0.01 6.45 0.91
C ARG A 184 0.87 6.04 2.09
N SER A 185 1.90 5.26 1.81
CA SER A 185 2.97 5.03 2.77
C SER A 185 4.34 5.08 2.07
N LEU A 186 5.30 5.74 2.73
CA LEU A 186 6.70 5.71 2.32
C LEU A 186 7.47 4.57 2.99
N TRP A 187 6.86 3.87 3.96
CA TRP A 187 7.48 2.75 4.68
C TRP A 187 7.09 1.41 4.08
N LEU A 188 5.86 0.99 4.32
CA LEU A 188 5.28 -0.23 3.74
C LEU A 188 3.83 0.05 3.38
N SER A 189 3.47 -0.11 2.12
CA SER A 189 2.12 0.13 1.62
C SER A 189 1.39 -1.16 1.25
N ASP A 190 0.12 -1.04 0.94
CA ASP A 190 -0.71 -2.09 0.38
C ASP A 190 -0.74 -2.09 -1.16
N PHE A 191 0.19 -1.38 -1.80
CA PHE A 191 0.21 -1.27 -3.26
C PHE A 191 0.70 -2.56 -3.92
N ALA A 192 1.81 -3.13 -3.45
CA ALA A 192 2.30 -4.40 -3.97
C ALA A 192 1.29 -5.55 -3.80
N PRO A 193 1.33 -6.61 -4.63
CA PRO A 193 0.54 -7.82 -4.43
C PRO A 193 0.75 -8.46 -3.05
N VAL A 194 -0.07 -9.45 -2.73
CA VAL A 194 0.08 -10.25 -1.50
C VAL A 194 1.39 -11.04 -1.50
N TYR A 195 1.97 -11.22 -0.32
CA TYR A 195 3.23 -11.92 -0.11
C TYR A 195 3.19 -12.77 1.16
N PRO A 196 3.95 -13.89 1.22
CA PRO A 196 4.11 -14.68 2.43
C PRO A 196 4.79 -13.87 3.53
N PHE A 197 4.27 -13.96 4.74
CA PHE A 197 4.81 -13.25 5.89
C PHE A 197 4.64 -14.01 7.21
N LEU A 198 5.51 -13.67 8.16
CA LEU A 198 5.38 -13.92 9.59
C LEU A 198 5.46 -12.58 10.31
N LYS A 199 4.51 -12.31 11.21
CA LYS A 199 4.43 -11.05 11.94
C LYS A 199 4.27 -11.32 13.44
N LEU A 200 5.07 -10.64 14.25
CA LEU A 200 4.98 -10.61 15.70
C LEU A 200 4.62 -9.19 16.14
N GLU A 201 3.51 -9.03 16.80
CA GLU A 201 3.06 -7.75 17.37
C GLU A 201 3.07 -7.83 18.89
N SER A 202 3.82 -6.93 19.51
CA SER A 202 3.91 -6.79 20.95
C SER A 202 3.39 -5.42 21.36
N THR A 203 2.39 -5.38 22.25
CA THR A 203 1.84 -4.12 22.75
C THR A 203 1.91 -4.12 24.26
N PHE A 204 2.71 -3.23 24.82
CA PHE A 204 2.91 -3.11 26.25
C PHE A 204 2.88 -1.65 26.66
N TRP A 205 2.04 -1.31 27.64
CA TRP A 205 1.86 0.04 28.14
C TRP A 205 1.53 1.04 27.01
N LYS A 206 2.43 1.95 26.65
CA LYS A 206 2.29 2.95 25.58
C LYS A 206 3.06 2.61 24.33
N VAL A 207 3.65 1.44 24.26
CA VAL A 207 4.53 1.00 23.17
C VAL A 207 3.87 -0.14 22.42
N LYS A 208 3.86 -0.05 21.08
CA LYS A 208 3.62 -1.18 20.19
C LYS A 208 4.87 -1.42 19.35
N TYR A 209 5.34 -2.65 19.37
CA TYR A 209 6.47 -3.09 18.56
C TYR A 209 6.03 -4.21 17.62
N VAL A 210 6.36 -4.07 16.35
CA VAL A 210 5.99 -5.01 15.30
C VAL A 210 7.25 -5.47 14.58
N ASN A 211 7.40 -6.79 14.48
CA ASN A 211 8.38 -7.45 13.62
C ASN A 211 7.63 -8.12 12.48
N LEU A 212 8.07 -7.90 11.27
CA LEU A 212 7.51 -8.47 10.05
C LEU A 212 8.63 -9.06 9.21
N TRP A 213 8.60 -10.37 9.03
CA TRP A 213 9.45 -11.10 8.11
C TRP A 213 8.63 -11.49 6.89
N SER A 214 9.13 -11.20 5.71
CA SER A 214 8.38 -11.41 4.47
C SER A 214 9.27 -11.90 3.35
N LEU A 215 8.68 -12.69 2.46
CA LEU A 215 9.31 -13.22 1.27
C LEU A 215 8.75 -12.49 0.05
N HIS A 216 9.64 -11.97 -0.77
CA HIS A 216 9.31 -11.21 -1.97
C HIS A 216 9.91 -11.86 -3.21
N ASP A 217 9.35 -11.53 -4.34
CA ASP A 217 9.75 -12.07 -5.63
C ASP A 217 9.64 -10.96 -6.68
N ASP A 218 10.70 -10.78 -7.47
CA ASP A 218 10.67 -9.93 -8.66
C ASP A 218 11.04 -10.74 -9.88
N GLN A 219 10.44 -10.42 -11.00
CA GLN A 219 10.73 -11.05 -12.27
C GLN A 219 11.78 -10.24 -13.02
N SER A 220 12.86 -10.89 -13.42
CA SER A 220 13.84 -10.30 -14.32
C SER A 220 13.24 -10.08 -15.74
N PRO A 221 13.82 -9.22 -16.58
CA PRO A 221 13.40 -9.07 -17.97
C PRO A 221 13.39 -10.38 -18.76
N GLN A 222 14.20 -11.37 -18.34
CA GLN A 222 14.27 -12.70 -18.95
C GLN A 222 13.25 -13.68 -18.36
N GLY A 223 12.38 -13.24 -17.43
CA GLY A 223 11.34 -14.06 -16.82
C GLY A 223 11.79 -14.92 -15.62
N PHE A 224 13.04 -14.81 -15.18
CA PHE A 224 13.52 -15.52 -13.99
C PHE A 224 13.03 -14.89 -12.69
N SER A 225 12.58 -15.72 -11.76
CA SER A 225 12.22 -15.29 -10.41
C SER A 225 13.47 -14.94 -9.59
N ASN A 226 13.46 -13.78 -8.94
CA ASN A 226 14.49 -13.30 -8.03
C ASN A 226 13.91 -13.20 -6.63
N LEU A 227 13.98 -14.28 -5.88
CA LEU A 227 13.53 -14.33 -4.49
C LEU A 227 14.42 -13.46 -3.60
N LYS A 228 13.79 -12.73 -2.71
CA LYS A 228 14.43 -11.91 -1.69
C LYS A 228 13.61 -11.90 -0.40
N TRP A 229 14.28 -11.73 0.69
CA TRP A 229 13.70 -11.62 2.01
C TRP A 229 13.69 -10.18 2.48
N ALA A 230 12.71 -9.84 3.29
CA ALA A 230 12.71 -8.58 4.01
C ALA A 230 12.38 -8.82 5.49
N SER A 231 13.08 -8.11 6.35
CA SER A 231 12.77 -8.03 7.77
C SER A 231 12.52 -6.57 8.12
N SER A 232 11.36 -6.29 8.70
CA SER A 232 10.94 -4.92 9.01
C SER A 232 10.54 -4.81 10.48
N HIS A 233 10.97 -3.73 11.13
CA HIS A 233 10.60 -3.37 12.47
C HIS A 233 9.81 -2.05 12.47
N LEU A 234 8.75 -2.00 13.29
CA LEU A 234 8.00 -0.78 13.54
C LEU A 234 7.84 -0.60 15.04
N LEU A 235 8.38 0.48 15.57
CA LEU A 235 8.17 0.92 16.93
C LEU A 235 7.20 2.09 16.94
N SER A 236 6.13 2.01 17.71
CA SER A 236 5.16 3.09 17.91
C SER A 236 5.02 3.39 19.38
N TYR A 237 5.30 4.63 19.78
CA TYR A 237 5.25 5.08 21.17
C TYR A 237 4.27 6.24 21.34
N ASN A 238 3.21 6.03 22.12
CA ASN A 238 2.27 7.06 22.52
C ASN A 238 2.87 7.89 23.65
N VAL A 239 3.60 8.94 23.34
CA VAL A 239 4.23 9.85 24.31
C VAL A 239 3.15 10.42 25.25
N THR A 240 2.10 10.93 24.64
CA THR A 240 0.88 11.42 25.30
C THR A 240 -0.35 10.82 24.63
N LYS A 241 -1.56 11.16 25.11
CA LYS A 241 -2.81 10.77 24.44
C LYS A 241 -3.00 11.40 23.05
N TRP A 242 -2.31 12.51 22.79
CA TRP A 242 -2.43 13.28 21.56
C TRP A 242 -1.18 13.25 20.67
N MET A 243 -0.07 12.67 21.14
CA MET A 243 1.22 12.61 20.42
C MET A 243 1.76 11.20 20.39
N ASN A 244 2.10 10.73 19.20
CA ASN A 244 2.78 9.46 18.95
C ASN A 244 4.07 9.68 18.15
N LEU A 245 5.13 9.02 18.59
CA LEU A 245 6.41 8.91 17.88
C LEU A 245 6.53 7.50 17.32
N SER A 246 7.15 7.37 16.16
CA SER A 246 7.37 6.06 15.55
C SER A 246 8.72 5.98 14.87
N LEU A 247 9.29 4.78 14.90
CA LEU A 247 10.51 4.43 14.19
C LEU A 247 10.22 3.20 13.32
N PHE A 248 10.77 3.22 12.13
CA PHE A 248 10.70 2.15 11.15
C PHE A 248 12.10 1.76 10.71
N GLU A 249 12.28 0.49 10.49
CA GLU A 249 13.49 -0.07 9.89
C GLU A 249 13.11 -1.24 8.99
N SER A 250 13.79 -1.40 7.87
CA SER A 250 13.63 -2.56 7.00
C SER A 250 14.94 -2.89 6.33
N VAL A 251 15.29 -4.18 6.29
CA VAL A 251 16.44 -4.70 5.54
C VAL A 251 15.94 -5.70 4.51
N VAL A 252 16.44 -5.57 3.28
CA VAL A 252 16.14 -6.48 2.16
C VAL A 252 17.43 -7.16 1.71
N TRP A 253 17.39 -8.49 1.61
CA TRP A 253 18.51 -9.29 1.12
C TRP A 253 18.07 -10.35 0.11
N GLN A 254 19.00 -10.74 -0.76
CA GLN A 254 18.76 -11.77 -1.76
C GLN A 254 18.70 -13.16 -1.12
N ASP A 255 17.80 -14.02 -1.60
CA ASP A 255 17.74 -15.44 -1.23
C ASP A 255 18.97 -16.19 -1.69
N LYS A 256 19.47 -15.85 -2.89
CA LYS A 256 20.65 -16.46 -3.51
C LYS A 256 21.56 -15.37 -4.10
N ASP A 257 22.83 -15.49 -3.76
CA ASP A 257 23.91 -14.77 -4.44
C ASP A 257 24.69 -15.73 -5.35
N THR A 258 25.59 -15.21 -6.16
CA THR A 258 26.42 -16.00 -7.09
C THR A 258 27.25 -17.10 -6.41
N LEU A 259 27.58 -16.90 -5.14
CA LEU A 259 28.46 -17.80 -4.37
C LEU A 259 27.76 -18.53 -3.21
N VAL A 260 26.63 -18.04 -2.73
CA VAL A 260 25.99 -18.55 -1.51
C VAL A 260 24.46 -18.58 -1.65
N ASN A 261 23.86 -19.71 -1.26
CA ASN A 261 22.42 -19.76 -0.97
C ASN A 261 22.23 -19.25 0.47
N ARG A 262 21.79 -18.01 0.64
CA ARG A 262 21.66 -17.37 1.94
C ARG A 262 20.36 -17.73 2.64
N GLY A 263 19.25 -17.80 1.89
CA GLY A 263 17.93 -18.09 2.45
C GLY A 263 17.50 -17.11 3.55
N PRO A 264 16.70 -17.58 4.51
CA PRO A 264 16.34 -16.82 5.70
C PRO A 264 17.55 -16.65 6.62
N ASP A 265 18.03 -15.41 6.77
CA ASP A 265 19.20 -15.08 7.60
C ASP A 265 18.79 -14.91 9.07
N ILE A 266 19.30 -15.77 9.95
CA ILE A 266 18.97 -15.79 11.37
C ILE A 266 19.30 -14.48 12.09
N ASN A 267 20.29 -13.74 11.61
CA ASN A 267 20.67 -12.45 12.19
C ASN A 267 19.56 -11.42 12.03
N TYR A 268 18.82 -11.47 10.93
CA TYR A 268 17.67 -10.60 10.66
C TYR A 268 16.34 -11.14 11.19
N PHE A 269 16.33 -12.34 11.75
CA PHE A 269 15.18 -12.88 12.48
C PHE A 269 15.17 -12.50 13.96
N ASN A 270 16.20 -11.82 14.45
CA ASN A 270 16.25 -11.37 15.84
C ASN A 270 15.28 -10.19 16.04
N PRO A 271 14.24 -10.34 16.89
CA PRO A 271 13.23 -9.31 17.07
C PRO A 271 13.68 -8.13 17.94
N PHE A 272 14.88 -8.14 18.51
CA PHE A 272 15.33 -7.16 19.51
C PHE A 272 16.45 -6.25 19.03
N VAL A 273 16.97 -6.47 17.84
CA VAL A 273 18.19 -5.77 17.37
C VAL A 273 17.83 -4.82 16.24
N PHE A 274 18.37 -3.60 16.29
CA PHE A 274 18.40 -2.71 15.13
C PHE A 274 19.33 -3.31 14.07
N PHE A 275 18.90 -3.37 12.82
CA PHE A 275 19.59 -4.07 11.74
C PHE A 275 20.87 -3.35 11.27
N ARG A 276 20.92 -2.02 11.35
CA ARG A 276 22.10 -1.26 10.91
C ARG A 276 23.42 -1.73 11.55
N PRO A 277 23.51 -1.94 12.89
CA PRO A 277 24.72 -2.52 13.49
C PRO A 277 24.99 -3.96 13.04
N VAL A 278 23.93 -4.74 12.78
CA VAL A 278 24.06 -6.12 12.31
C VAL A 278 24.60 -6.16 10.88
N GLU A 279 24.03 -5.37 9.98
CA GLU A 279 24.47 -5.19 8.60
C GLU A 279 25.96 -4.79 8.54
N TYR A 280 26.34 -3.81 9.34
CA TYR A 280 27.74 -3.37 9.43
C TYR A 280 28.67 -4.45 9.96
N GLY A 281 28.21 -5.23 10.95
CA GLY A 281 28.98 -6.33 11.55
C GLY A 281 29.15 -7.55 10.63
N ILE A 282 28.17 -7.81 9.75
CA ILE A 282 28.23 -8.91 8.76
C ILE A 282 29.07 -8.49 7.54
N GLY A 283 29.23 -7.19 7.30
CA GLY A 283 29.89 -6.67 6.10
C GLY A 283 29.09 -6.92 4.83
N SER A 284 27.76 -7.07 4.97
CA SER A 284 26.85 -7.33 3.86
C SER A 284 26.41 -6.02 3.23
N ALA A 285 26.33 -5.99 1.90
CA ALA A 285 25.76 -4.89 1.14
C ALA A 285 24.25 -5.06 0.97
N ASP A 286 23.51 -5.29 2.05
CA ASP A 286 22.05 -5.42 2.02
C ASP A 286 21.38 -4.05 1.96
N ASN A 287 20.19 -3.97 1.38
CA ASN A 287 19.44 -2.73 1.28
C ASN A 287 18.73 -2.42 2.61
N SER A 288 19.13 -1.36 3.28
CA SER A 288 18.64 -0.97 4.61
C SER A 288 17.95 0.38 4.59
N LEU A 289 16.71 0.41 5.04
CA LEU A 289 15.85 1.57 5.10
C LEU A 289 15.56 1.95 6.56
N LEU A 290 15.64 3.23 6.90
CA LEU A 290 15.27 3.77 8.20
C LEU A 290 14.13 4.77 8.07
N GLY A 291 13.23 4.82 9.03
CA GLY A 291 12.12 5.76 9.03
C GLY A 291 11.85 6.34 10.41
N ALA A 292 11.33 7.56 10.43
CA ALA A 292 10.82 8.21 11.61
C ALA A 292 9.47 8.85 11.31
N GLY A 293 8.57 8.85 12.30
CA GLY A 293 7.24 9.41 12.13
C GLY A 293 6.75 10.11 13.38
N LEU A 294 5.90 11.07 13.15
CA LEU A 294 5.27 11.88 14.17
C LEU A 294 3.77 12.00 13.86
N LYS A 295 2.95 11.84 14.88
CA LYS A 295 1.50 11.94 14.75
C LYS A 295 0.93 12.75 15.91
N PHE A 296 -0.01 13.65 15.56
CA PHE A 296 -0.79 14.43 16.52
C PHE A 296 -2.28 14.15 16.33
N THR A 297 -2.97 13.96 17.44
CA THR A 297 -4.42 13.79 17.51
C THR A 297 -5.03 14.99 18.20
N ILE A 298 -5.90 15.73 17.52
CA ILE A 298 -6.55 16.92 18.07
C ILE A 298 -8.06 16.66 18.10
N ASP A 299 -8.67 16.84 19.28
CA ASP A 299 -10.11 16.74 19.54
C ASP A 299 -10.76 15.44 19.03
N LYS A 300 -9.97 14.36 18.86
CA LYS A 300 -10.43 13.09 18.28
C LYS A 300 -11.12 13.25 16.90
N GLN A 301 -10.86 14.36 16.23
CA GLN A 301 -11.37 14.71 14.90
C GLN A 301 -10.27 14.89 13.86
N TYR A 302 -9.10 15.39 14.28
CA TYR A 302 -8.00 15.70 13.38
C TYR A 302 -6.79 14.81 13.69
N LEU A 303 -6.27 14.17 12.68
CA LEU A 303 -5.02 13.42 12.70
C LEU A 303 -4.03 14.12 11.80
N ILE A 304 -3.02 14.75 12.38
CA ILE A 304 -1.88 15.32 11.66
C ILE A 304 -0.73 14.31 11.76
N TYR A 305 -0.15 13.94 10.65
CA TYR A 305 0.94 12.98 10.62
C TYR A 305 2.05 13.39 9.68
N SER A 306 3.25 12.98 10.00
CA SER A 306 4.40 13.06 9.11
C SER A 306 5.20 11.78 9.18
N SER A 307 5.83 11.42 8.08
CA SER A 307 6.81 10.35 8.04
C SER A 307 7.99 10.73 7.16
N PHE A 308 9.14 10.22 7.55
CA PHE A 308 10.40 10.34 6.86
C PHE A 308 10.93 8.94 6.57
N ILE A 309 11.50 8.75 5.41
CA ILE A 309 12.24 7.54 5.03
C ILE A 309 13.64 7.93 4.59
N LEU A 310 14.61 7.18 5.04
CA LEU A 310 16.03 7.33 4.72
C LEU A 310 16.53 5.99 4.21
N ASP A 311 17.11 5.98 3.03
CA ASP A 311 17.77 4.83 2.44
C ASP A 311 19.29 4.97 2.64
N GLU A 312 19.90 5.98 2.03
CA GLU A 312 21.30 6.35 2.21
C GLU A 312 21.44 7.88 2.36
N PHE A 313 22.48 8.34 3.08
CA PHE A 313 22.78 9.77 3.11
C PHE A 313 24.21 10.05 3.52
N LEU A 314 24.71 11.19 3.05
CA LEU A 314 25.94 11.82 3.51
C LEU A 314 25.65 13.27 3.91
N PHE A 315 25.76 13.55 5.21
CA PHE A 315 25.38 14.85 5.77
C PHE A 315 26.16 16.02 5.19
N SER A 316 27.46 15.83 4.88
CA SER A 316 28.27 16.85 4.23
C SER A 316 27.70 17.30 2.89
N GLU A 317 27.20 16.36 2.08
CA GLU A 317 26.61 16.64 0.77
C GLU A 317 25.24 17.34 0.88
N ILE A 318 24.46 17.03 1.94
CA ILE A 318 23.24 17.78 2.25
C ILE A 318 23.56 19.22 2.61
N LYS A 319 24.55 19.41 3.51
CA LYS A 319 24.98 20.74 3.97
C LYS A 319 25.51 21.60 2.82
N ASN A 320 26.27 21.00 1.92
CA ASN A 320 26.84 21.67 0.76
C ASN A 320 25.86 21.85 -0.40
N ARG A 321 24.64 21.27 -0.30
CA ARG A 321 23.58 21.35 -1.32
C ARG A 321 24.04 20.90 -2.71
N THR A 322 24.90 19.90 -2.77
CA THR A 322 25.48 19.41 -4.02
C THR A 322 24.48 18.67 -4.91
N GLY A 323 23.34 18.24 -4.35
CA GLY A 323 22.40 17.36 -5.05
C GLY A 323 22.97 15.96 -5.26
N TRP A 324 23.85 15.48 -4.37
CA TRP A 324 24.48 14.16 -4.49
C TRP A 324 23.45 13.04 -4.54
N TRP A 325 23.65 12.10 -5.46
CA TRP A 325 22.71 11.01 -5.76
C TRP A 325 22.42 10.10 -4.56
N GLY A 326 23.45 9.83 -3.74
CA GLY A 326 23.33 8.94 -2.58
C GLY A 326 22.57 9.54 -1.41
N ASN A 327 22.13 10.80 -1.47
CA ASN A 327 21.16 11.34 -0.52
C ASN A 327 19.76 10.89 -0.92
N LYS A 328 19.40 9.66 -0.59
CA LYS A 328 18.18 8.96 -0.90
C LYS A 328 17.21 9.02 0.28
N TYR A 329 16.18 9.83 0.17
CA TYR A 329 15.18 9.98 1.22
C TYR A 329 13.81 10.41 0.65
N GLY A 330 12.78 10.25 1.48
CA GLY A 330 11.44 10.74 1.20
C GLY A 330 10.77 11.34 2.42
N ILE A 331 9.82 12.23 2.19
CA ILE A 331 9.03 12.91 3.23
C ILE A 331 7.54 12.80 2.89
N GLN A 332 6.73 12.63 3.92
CA GLN A 332 5.28 12.65 3.84
C GLN A 332 4.72 13.55 4.94
N PHE A 333 3.72 14.35 4.58
CA PHE A 333 2.90 15.11 5.51
C PHE A 333 1.43 14.90 5.17
N GLY A 334 0.57 14.80 6.17
CA GLY A 334 -0.84 14.67 5.91
C GLY A 334 -1.72 15.06 7.09
N ILE A 335 -2.98 15.31 6.75
CA ILE A 335 -4.06 15.60 7.69
C ILE A 335 -5.24 14.71 7.30
N LYS A 336 -5.74 13.93 8.26
CA LYS A 336 -7.04 13.26 8.15
C LYS A 336 -8.02 13.93 9.08
N THR A 337 -9.26 14.04 8.63
CA THR A 337 -10.33 14.56 9.45
C THR A 337 -11.49 13.59 9.54
N PHE A 338 -12.12 13.53 10.69
CA PHE A 338 -13.33 12.75 10.95
C PHE A 338 -14.42 13.70 11.44
N ASP A 339 -15.62 13.60 10.85
CA ASP A 339 -16.76 14.49 11.15
C ASP A 339 -16.40 15.98 11.01
N LEU A 340 -15.76 16.31 9.89
CA LEU A 340 -15.32 17.68 9.59
C LEU A 340 -16.49 18.67 9.73
N PHE A 341 -16.26 19.82 10.35
CA PHE A 341 -17.27 20.81 10.69
C PHE A 341 -18.41 20.27 11.58
N LYS A 342 -18.17 19.21 12.37
CA LYS A 342 -19.16 18.49 13.17
C LYS A 342 -20.29 17.85 12.34
N LEU A 343 -20.06 17.65 11.04
CA LEU A 343 -20.97 16.91 10.17
C LEU A 343 -20.63 15.41 10.23
N ASP A 344 -21.49 14.65 10.92
CA ASP A 344 -21.29 13.19 11.04
C ASP A 344 -21.18 12.53 9.68
N GLY A 345 -20.08 11.80 9.47
CA GLY A 345 -19.78 11.11 8.23
C GLY A 345 -19.01 11.91 7.19
N LEU A 346 -18.77 13.21 7.39
CA LEU A 346 -17.90 14.01 6.51
C LEU A 346 -16.42 13.78 6.90
N TYR A 347 -15.61 13.32 5.96
CA TYR A 347 -14.19 13.08 6.19
C TYR A 347 -13.32 13.65 5.08
N SER A 348 -12.08 13.96 5.41
CA SER A 348 -11.11 14.38 4.40
C SER A 348 -9.72 13.86 4.69
N ILE A 349 -8.92 13.78 3.63
CA ILE A 349 -7.48 13.53 3.67
C ILE A 349 -6.82 14.56 2.77
N LEU A 350 -5.83 15.23 3.31
CA LEU A 350 -4.88 16.05 2.58
C LEU A 350 -3.51 15.44 2.81
N GLU A 351 -2.78 15.14 1.74
CA GLU A 351 -1.48 14.48 1.86
C GLU A 351 -0.51 15.01 0.82
N PHE A 352 0.73 15.21 1.23
CA PHE A 352 1.86 15.53 0.38
C PHE A 352 2.93 14.46 0.56
N ASN A 353 3.43 13.94 -0.55
CA ASN A 353 4.51 12.96 -0.62
C ASN A 353 5.60 13.48 -1.55
N SER A 354 6.85 13.32 -1.15
CA SER A 354 8.00 13.67 -1.98
C SER A 354 9.12 12.68 -1.73
N VAL A 355 9.67 12.12 -2.81
CA VAL A 355 10.72 11.10 -2.76
C VAL A 355 11.81 11.46 -3.76
N ARG A 356 13.06 11.48 -3.30
CA ARG A 356 14.23 11.78 -4.13
C ARG A 356 14.51 10.67 -5.15
N PRO A 357 15.23 11.01 -6.25
CA PRO A 357 15.73 10.01 -7.18
C PRO A 357 16.55 8.91 -6.48
N PHE A 358 16.50 7.70 -7.03
CA PHE A 358 17.22 6.50 -6.58
C PHE A 358 16.81 5.94 -5.23
N THR A 359 15.90 6.58 -4.48
CA THR A 359 15.37 6.04 -3.22
C THR A 359 14.70 4.69 -3.49
N TYR A 360 14.90 3.70 -2.61
CA TYR A 360 14.46 2.30 -2.71
C TYR A 360 15.19 1.44 -3.75
N SER A 361 16.02 2.01 -4.62
CA SER A 361 16.89 1.24 -5.52
C SER A 361 18.19 0.84 -4.79
N HIS A 362 18.84 -0.22 -5.29
CA HIS A 362 20.08 -0.71 -4.70
C HIS A 362 21.14 -1.03 -5.78
N LEU A 363 22.39 -1.25 -5.34
CA LEU A 363 23.50 -1.71 -6.18
C LEU A 363 23.10 -2.93 -7.01
N SER A 364 22.55 -3.93 -6.35
CA SER A 364 21.88 -5.06 -7.00
C SER A 364 20.40 -4.75 -7.19
N SER A 365 19.92 -4.75 -8.43
CA SER A 365 18.50 -4.61 -8.73
C SER A 365 17.63 -5.67 -8.05
N LYS A 366 18.22 -6.79 -7.60
CA LYS A 366 17.53 -7.85 -6.86
C LYS A 366 17.27 -7.49 -5.39
N GLN A 367 17.89 -6.42 -4.86
CA GLN A 367 17.73 -5.98 -3.47
C GLN A 367 16.92 -4.67 -3.37
N ASN A 368 16.23 -4.27 -4.45
CA ASN A 368 15.30 -3.15 -4.40
C ASN A 368 14.14 -3.40 -3.41
N TYR A 369 13.47 -2.33 -2.98
CA TYR A 369 12.33 -2.40 -2.06
C TYR A 369 11.01 -2.63 -2.81
N GLY A 370 10.89 -3.76 -3.53
CA GLY A 370 9.76 -4.13 -4.37
C GLY A 370 9.30 -5.57 -4.22
N HIS A 371 8.13 -5.88 -4.77
CA HIS A 371 7.56 -7.22 -4.88
C HIS A 371 6.75 -7.35 -6.16
N LYS A 372 7.04 -8.37 -6.98
CA LYS A 372 6.39 -8.62 -8.28
C LYS A 372 6.38 -7.38 -9.18
N ASN A 373 7.52 -6.69 -9.23
CA ASN A 373 7.74 -5.45 -9.95
C ASN A 373 6.79 -4.30 -9.55
N HIS A 374 6.36 -4.29 -8.28
CA HIS A 374 5.62 -3.19 -7.66
C HIS A 374 6.35 -2.71 -6.41
N SER A 375 6.35 -1.41 -6.19
CA SER A 375 6.93 -0.82 -4.98
C SER A 375 6.24 -1.34 -3.71
N LEU A 376 7.00 -1.71 -2.70
CA LEU A 376 6.50 -1.97 -1.35
C LEU A 376 6.12 -0.67 -0.61
N ALA A 377 6.63 0.46 -1.07
CA ALA A 377 6.33 1.79 -0.56
C ALA A 377 5.29 2.52 -1.43
N HIS A 378 5.60 3.74 -1.86
CA HIS A 378 4.71 4.56 -2.65
C HIS A 378 4.59 4.04 -4.10
N PRO A 379 3.38 4.06 -4.71
CA PRO A 379 3.19 3.59 -6.09
C PRO A 379 4.00 4.31 -7.16
N LEU A 380 4.39 5.56 -6.92
CA LEU A 380 5.25 6.34 -7.83
C LEU A 380 6.75 6.01 -7.67
N GLU A 381 7.11 5.08 -6.78
CA GLU A 381 8.48 4.62 -6.52
C GLU A 381 9.37 5.74 -5.99
N SER A 382 10.17 6.38 -6.86
CA SER A 382 11.11 7.46 -6.53
C SER A 382 11.03 8.59 -7.55
N ASN A 383 11.78 9.68 -7.32
CA ASN A 383 11.88 10.83 -8.23
C ASN A 383 10.53 11.52 -8.49
N PHE A 384 9.74 11.77 -7.42
CA PHE A 384 8.40 12.34 -7.54
C PHE A 384 8.01 13.28 -6.40
N GLU A 385 6.99 14.10 -6.68
CA GLU A 385 6.14 14.82 -5.73
C GLU A 385 4.67 14.50 -6.03
N GLU A 386 3.89 14.21 -4.98
CA GLU A 386 2.44 14.01 -5.07
C GLU A 386 1.73 14.89 -4.06
N PHE A 387 0.69 15.58 -4.50
CA PHE A 387 -0.30 16.22 -3.64
C PHE A 387 -1.65 15.54 -3.85
N LEU A 388 -2.26 15.09 -2.76
CA LEU A 388 -3.50 14.33 -2.75
C LEU A 388 -4.53 15.00 -1.86
N VAL A 389 -5.75 15.14 -2.40
CA VAL A 389 -6.94 15.57 -1.68
C VAL A 389 -8.00 14.50 -1.82
N LEU A 390 -8.57 14.05 -0.72
CA LEU A 390 -9.75 13.20 -0.70
C LEU A 390 -10.77 13.82 0.24
N ILE A 391 -12.00 14.01 -0.24
CA ILE A 391 -13.14 14.42 0.55
C ILE A 391 -14.24 13.38 0.34
N GLY A 392 -14.82 12.90 1.41
CA GLY A 392 -15.90 11.93 1.34
C GLY A 392 -16.96 12.21 2.38
N TYR A 393 -18.18 11.80 2.06
CA TYR A 393 -19.33 11.87 2.94
C TYR A 393 -20.03 10.52 3.00
N GLN A 394 -20.12 9.95 4.20
CA GLN A 394 -20.76 8.67 4.44
C GLN A 394 -21.97 8.84 5.37
N LYS A 395 -23.15 8.50 4.89
CA LYS A 395 -24.37 8.50 5.70
C LYS A 395 -25.18 7.25 5.43
N ASN A 396 -25.56 6.55 6.49
CA ASN A 396 -26.24 5.26 6.41
C ASN A 396 -25.50 4.28 5.49
N ASN A 397 -26.13 3.88 4.40
CA ASN A 397 -25.59 2.96 3.40
C ASN A 397 -24.93 3.66 2.21
N LEU A 398 -25.03 4.98 2.13
CA LEU A 398 -24.50 5.77 1.02
C LEU A 398 -23.13 6.33 1.38
N ASP A 399 -22.19 6.25 0.44
CA ASP A 399 -20.88 6.88 0.51
C ASP A 399 -20.58 7.60 -0.81
N PHE A 400 -20.21 8.86 -0.72
CA PHE A 400 -19.76 9.67 -1.84
C PHE A 400 -18.36 10.17 -1.57
N SER A 401 -17.48 10.10 -2.54
CA SER A 401 -16.12 10.65 -2.41
C SER A 401 -15.59 11.25 -3.69
N VAL A 402 -14.77 12.28 -3.51
CA VAL A 402 -13.98 12.93 -4.55
C VAL A 402 -12.52 12.84 -4.16
N GLN A 403 -11.67 12.38 -5.07
CA GLN A 403 -10.23 12.33 -4.89
C GLN A 403 -9.57 13.11 -6.03
N TYR A 404 -8.59 13.91 -5.69
CA TYR A 404 -7.75 14.59 -6.66
C TYR A 404 -6.29 14.34 -6.33
N HIS A 405 -5.51 13.96 -7.33
CA HIS A 405 -4.08 13.75 -7.24
C HIS A 405 -3.38 14.66 -8.26
N PHE A 406 -2.47 15.47 -7.79
CA PHE A 406 -1.48 16.14 -8.62
C PHE A 406 -0.15 15.44 -8.41
N GLN A 407 0.45 14.94 -9.49
CA GLN A 407 1.67 14.16 -9.46
C GLN A 407 2.67 14.75 -10.45
N LYS A 408 3.87 15.01 -9.96
CA LYS A 408 5.02 15.44 -10.75
C LYS A 408 6.11 14.39 -10.56
N TYR A 409 6.52 13.74 -11.63
CA TYR A 409 7.54 12.70 -11.55
C TYR A 409 8.41 12.64 -12.80
N GLY A 410 9.67 12.22 -12.62
CA GLY A 410 10.59 12.01 -13.71
C GLY A 410 10.64 10.54 -14.13
N ILE A 411 10.64 10.30 -15.44
CA ILE A 411 10.79 8.97 -16.05
C ILE A 411 12.20 8.84 -16.63
N ASP A 412 12.79 7.67 -16.45
CA ASP A 412 14.05 7.30 -17.07
C ASP A 412 13.90 7.21 -18.60
N SER A 413 14.91 7.56 -19.33
CA SER A 413 14.93 7.39 -20.78
C SER A 413 15.62 6.08 -21.17
N ALA A 414 15.43 5.61 -22.41
CA ALA A 414 15.86 4.29 -22.86
C ALA A 414 17.33 3.92 -22.56
N ASN A 415 18.21 4.91 -22.37
CA ASN A 415 19.64 4.69 -22.11
C ASN A 415 20.18 5.53 -20.96
N ARG A 416 19.31 6.08 -20.11
CA ARG A 416 19.71 6.97 -19.02
C ARG A 416 18.85 6.73 -17.78
N ASN A 417 19.49 6.30 -16.70
CA ASN A 417 18.86 6.14 -15.39
C ASN A 417 18.91 7.48 -14.63
N PHE A 418 17.75 8.09 -14.44
CA PHE A 418 17.54 9.31 -13.67
C PHE A 418 16.98 9.02 -12.26
N GLY A 419 16.94 7.75 -11.87
CA GLY A 419 16.47 7.31 -10.57
C GLY A 419 14.96 7.38 -10.40
N GLY A 420 14.22 7.27 -11.51
CA GLY A 420 12.79 7.13 -11.51
C GLY A 420 12.34 5.69 -11.26
N ASN A 421 13.07 4.71 -11.80
CA ASN A 421 12.79 3.29 -11.71
C ASN A 421 13.62 2.64 -10.59
N MET A 422 12.97 2.28 -9.49
CA MET A 422 13.66 1.63 -8.37
C MET A 422 14.12 0.20 -8.68
N PHE A 423 13.65 -0.42 -9.76
CA PHE A 423 14.02 -1.76 -10.20
C PHE A 423 15.32 -1.77 -11.04
N GLU A 424 15.85 -0.60 -11.39
CA GLU A 424 17.15 -0.45 -12.01
C GLU A 424 18.24 -0.18 -10.97
N SER A 425 19.46 -0.67 -11.26
CA SER A 425 20.61 -0.42 -10.41
C SER A 425 20.99 1.06 -10.46
N TYR A 426 21.30 1.65 -9.32
CA TYR A 426 21.80 3.02 -9.26
C TYR A 426 23.24 3.15 -9.81
N VAL A 427 23.92 2.05 -10.12
CA VAL A 427 25.24 2.09 -10.77
C VAL A 427 25.17 2.72 -12.15
N ASP A 428 24.07 2.52 -12.85
CA ASP A 428 23.85 3.03 -14.21
C ASP A 428 23.32 4.48 -14.24
N ARG A 429 23.48 5.22 -13.13
CA ARG A 429 23.03 6.61 -12.99
C ARG A 429 23.75 7.56 -13.93
N THR A 430 23.06 8.60 -14.36
CA THR A 430 23.58 9.60 -15.32
C THR A 430 24.63 10.55 -14.75
N GLY A 431 24.78 10.62 -13.42
CA GLY A 431 25.75 11.47 -12.75
C GLY A 431 25.64 11.43 -11.24
N ASP A 432 26.65 11.96 -10.54
CA ASP A 432 26.74 11.89 -9.10
C ASP A 432 26.10 13.10 -8.39
N TYR A 433 26.07 14.24 -9.04
CA TYR A 433 25.66 15.51 -8.44
C TYR A 433 24.50 16.16 -9.18
N TYR A 434 23.92 17.20 -8.60
CA TYR A 434 22.81 18.00 -9.16
C TYR A 434 21.52 17.20 -9.38
N GLN A 435 21.35 16.11 -8.64
CA GLN A 435 20.14 15.31 -8.72
C GLN A 435 18.94 16.06 -8.12
N GLN A 436 17.84 16.13 -8.86
CA GLN A 436 16.64 16.87 -8.50
C GLN A 436 15.39 15.99 -8.71
N ILE A 437 14.34 16.25 -7.93
CA ILE A 437 13.06 15.56 -8.08
C ILE A 437 12.40 16.00 -9.40
N GLY A 438 11.93 15.04 -10.18
CA GLY A 438 11.32 15.23 -11.49
C GLY A 438 12.32 15.26 -12.63
N GLN A 439 13.58 14.89 -12.38
CA GLN A 439 14.60 14.80 -13.44
C GLN A 439 14.31 13.67 -14.44
N GLY A 440 14.89 13.76 -15.64
CA GLY A 440 14.57 12.88 -16.76
C GLY A 440 13.41 13.44 -17.58
N ASN A 441 12.57 12.57 -18.12
CA ASN A 441 11.34 13.00 -18.79
C ASN A 441 10.29 13.39 -17.74
N LEU A 442 10.06 14.68 -17.60
CA LEU A 442 9.17 15.22 -16.58
C LEU A 442 7.70 15.07 -16.99
N ILE A 443 6.94 14.36 -16.18
CA ILE A 443 5.50 14.18 -16.33
C ILE A 443 4.76 14.96 -15.23
N ASN A 444 3.80 15.78 -15.63
CA ASN A 444 2.78 16.33 -14.74
C ASN A 444 1.45 15.62 -15.00
N GLN A 445 0.92 14.99 -13.96
CA GLN A 445 -0.30 14.20 -14.05
C GLN A 445 -1.37 14.71 -13.07
N HIS A 446 -2.58 14.85 -13.56
CA HIS A 446 -3.76 15.19 -12.78
C HIS A 446 -4.75 14.05 -12.87
N LEU A 447 -5.10 13.46 -11.73
CA LEU A 447 -6.10 12.41 -11.65
C LEU A 447 -7.24 12.86 -10.76
N LEU A 448 -8.46 12.88 -11.32
CA LEU A 448 -9.69 13.12 -10.58
C LEU A 448 -10.51 11.83 -10.55
N ILE A 449 -10.92 11.41 -9.35
CA ILE A 449 -11.78 10.25 -9.13
C ILE A 449 -13.02 10.72 -8.37
N VAL A 450 -14.18 10.46 -8.93
CA VAL A 450 -15.47 10.68 -8.25
C VAL A 450 -16.15 9.32 -8.10
N GLN A 451 -16.52 8.96 -6.89
CA GLN A 451 -17.15 7.69 -6.59
C GLN A 451 -18.40 7.87 -5.74
N LEU A 452 -19.46 7.20 -6.18
CA LEU A 452 -20.67 7.01 -5.40
C LEU A 452 -20.85 5.53 -5.15
N SER A 453 -21.04 5.11 -3.91
CA SER A 453 -21.27 3.73 -3.55
C SER A 453 -22.45 3.57 -2.59
N TYR A 454 -23.16 2.45 -2.72
CA TYR A 454 -24.28 2.09 -1.88
C TYR A 454 -24.07 0.69 -1.30
N MET A 455 -24.11 0.59 0.03
CA MET A 455 -24.03 -0.66 0.76
C MET A 455 -25.39 -1.37 0.73
N VAL A 456 -25.51 -2.39 -0.11
CA VAL A 456 -26.74 -3.19 -0.22
C VAL A 456 -26.92 -4.08 1.02
N SER A 457 -25.83 -4.68 1.49
CA SER A 457 -25.85 -5.56 2.65
C SER A 457 -24.53 -5.45 3.42
N ALA A 458 -24.61 -4.99 4.65
CA ALA A 458 -23.45 -4.97 5.55
C ALA A 458 -23.00 -6.38 5.97
N LEU A 459 -23.92 -7.35 5.99
CA LEU A 459 -23.64 -8.73 6.36
C LEU A 459 -22.72 -9.44 5.37
N THR A 460 -23.00 -9.24 4.08
CA THR A 460 -22.22 -9.83 2.99
C THR A 460 -21.22 -8.84 2.41
N ASN A 461 -21.15 -7.62 2.97
CA ASN A 461 -20.41 -6.49 2.43
C ASN A 461 -20.65 -6.26 0.93
N THR A 462 -21.91 -6.45 0.50
CA THR A 462 -22.31 -6.24 -0.90
C THR A 462 -22.45 -4.74 -1.15
N LYS A 463 -21.67 -4.22 -2.08
CA LYS A 463 -21.71 -2.83 -2.51
C LYS A 463 -21.97 -2.74 -4.01
N VAL A 464 -22.70 -1.72 -4.40
CA VAL A 464 -22.79 -1.24 -5.78
C VAL A 464 -22.14 0.12 -5.83
N PHE A 465 -21.29 0.37 -6.81
CA PHE A 465 -20.67 1.68 -6.96
C PHE A 465 -20.55 2.12 -8.41
N VAL A 466 -20.54 3.43 -8.59
CA VAL A 466 -20.18 4.09 -9.83
C VAL A 466 -18.93 4.92 -9.57
N ARG A 467 -17.93 4.79 -10.43
CA ARG A 467 -16.67 5.54 -10.35
C ARG A 467 -16.37 6.19 -11.69
N LEU A 468 -16.11 7.48 -11.66
CA LEU A 468 -15.65 8.27 -12.79
C LEU A 468 -14.19 8.63 -12.56
N ASN A 469 -13.33 8.33 -13.52
CA ASN A 469 -11.93 8.67 -13.47
C ASN A 469 -11.62 9.61 -14.65
N SER A 470 -10.96 10.71 -14.37
CA SER A 470 -10.39 11.61 -15.38
C SER A 470 -8.89 11.72 -15.16
N LEU A 471 -8.14 11.36 -16.16
CA LEU A 471 -6.68 11.41 -16.16
C LEU A 471 -6.23 12.39 -17.24
N ASN A 472 -5.43 13.37 -16.84
CA ASN A 472 -4.75 14.28 -17.75
C ASN A 472 -3.25 14.25 -17.42
N SER A 473 -2.42 13.84 -18.36
CA SER A 473 -0.96 13.83 -18.21
C SER A 473 -0.31 14.63 -19.32
N LYS A 474 0.71 15.40 -19.00
CA LYS A 474 1.51 16.18 -19.93
C LYS A 474 2.97 15.80 -19.77
N ASP A 475 3.59 15.39 -20.89
CA ASP A 475 5.04 15.31 -21.00
C ASP A 475 5.57 16.69 -21.40
N LEU A 476 6.35 17.31 -20.53
CA LEU A 476 6.88 18.65 -20.77
C LEU A 476 8.02 18.66 -21.77
N ASN A 477 8.67 17.53 -22.01
CA ASN A 477 9.77 17.44 -22.98
C ASN A 477 9.28 17.29 -24.44
N GLU A 478 8.04 16.86 -24.66
CA GLU A 478 7.44 16.89 -26.00
C GLU A 478 7.03 18.32 -26.40
N LEU A 479 6.68 19.19 -25.45
CA LEU A 479 6.29 20.56 -25.73
C LEU A 479 7.45 21.49 -26.12
N THR A 480 8.69 21.12 -25.84
CA THR A 480 9.89 21.88 -26.23
C THR A 480 10.42 21.49 -27.62
N LYS A 481 9.82 20.47 -28.26
CA LYS A 481 10.18 20.00 -29.62
C LYS A 481 9.15 20.42 -30.70
N ALA A 482 8.07 21.09 -30.31
CA ALA A 482 7.05 21.67 -31.17
C ALA A 482 7.21 23.21 -31.25
#